data_25b97d137d9728959981950070fdfd5a
#
_entry.id   25b97d137d9728959981950070fdfd5a
#
_cell.length_a   1.000
_cell.length_b   1.000
_cell.length_c   1.000
_cell.angle_alpha   90.00
_cell.angle_beta   90.00
_cell.angle_gamma   90.00
#
_symmetry.space_group_name_H-M   'P 1'
#
loop_
_entity.id
_entity.type
_entity.pdbx_description
1 polymer ?
#
loop_
_entity_poly.entity_id
_entity_poly.type
_entity_poly.pdbx_seq_one_letter_code
_entity_poly.pdbx_strand_id
1 'polypeptide(L)'
;MAYRITFWLQRRGYEILIYPIVFDKFSPFLVCKIKISDKLKGGHSMARYTGPSWKISRRLGYSILENGKELQKRPYAPGQHGQSRKKISEYGLQLQEKQKLRHAYGMTERQFRRTYDKAGKLAGKHGENFLYMLESRLDNLVYRLGLAATRRQARQLVNHGHITVDGKRVDIPSYSVKPGQTISLREKSANLAVVKASLEATIHRPDFVTFDEATMTGTYVRLPERSEVFADIHENLIVEFYSR
;
A
#
# COMPACT_ATOMS: atom_id res chain seq x y z
N MET A 1 -13.55 -53.61 -23.09
CA MET A 1 -12.60 -52.76 -23.88
C MET A 1 -12.81 -51.32 -23.47
N ALA A 2 -11.81 -50.75 -22.80
CA ALA A 2 -11.88 -49.36 -22.33
C ALA A 2 -11.10 -48.48 -23.32
N TYR A 3 -11.82 -47.63 -24.04
CA TYR A 3 -11.17 -46.65 -24.93
C TYR A 3 -10.66 -45.46 -24.10
N ARG A 4 -9.36 -45.25 -24.11
CA ARG A 4 -8.68 -44.10 -23.55
C ARG A 4 -8.69 -42.99 -24.59
N ILE A 5 -9.55 -41.98 -24.48
CA ILE A 5 -9.52 -40.80 -25.32
C ILE A 5 -8.84 -39.69 -24.53
N THR A 6 -7.60 -39.43 -24.87
CA THR A 6 -6.86 -38.26 -24.36
C THR A 6 -7.01 -37.15 -25.39
N PHE A 7 -7.81 -36.14 -25.06
CA PHE A 7 -7.84 -34.90 -25.84
C PHE A 7 -6.82 -33.91 -25.26
N TRP A 8 -5.87 -33.52 -26.08
CA TRP A 8 -4.87 -32.50 -25.78
C TRP A 8 -5.36 -31.19 -26.37
N LEU A 9 -5.76 -30.25 -25.51
CA LEU A 9 -6.08 -28.88 -25.91
C LEU A 9 -5.12 -27.94 -25.19
N GLN A 10 -4.04 -27.59 -25.87
CA GLN A 10 -3.05 -26.65 -25.43
C GLN A 10 -3.50 -25.23 -25.85
N ARG A 11 -4.22 -24.52 -24.98
CA ARG A 11 -4.42 -23.07 -25.10
C ARG A 11 -4.21 -22.40 -23.77
N ARG A 12 -3.18 -21.56 -23.68
CA ARG A 12 -2.86 -20.66 -22.58
C ARG A 12 -2.54 -21.30 -21.21
N GLY A 13 -1.65 -22.29 -21.18
CA GLY A 13 -1.01 -22.71 -19.93
C GLY A 13 -1.88 -23.48 -18.93
N TYR A 14 -2.95 -24.12 -19.38
CA TYR A 14 -3.80 -24.96 -18.54
C TYR A 14 -3.60 -26.43 -18.91
N GLU A 15 -3.15 -27.23 -17.96
CA GLU A 15 -3.18 -28.70 -18.08
C GLU A 15 -4.54 -29.21 -17.58
N ILE A 16 -5.36 -29.74 -18.47
CA ILE A 16 -6.62 -30.36 -18.12
C ILE A 16 -6.40 -31.87 -18.10
N LEU A 17 -6.31 -32.46 -16.90
CA LEU A 17 -6.31 -33.90 -16.69
C LEU A 17 -7.75 -34.41 -16.65
N ILE A 18 -8.17 -35.12 -17.67
CA ILE A 18 -9.48 -35.80 -17.72
C ILE A 18 -9.28 -37.21 -17.21
N TYR A 19 -9.84 -37.53 -16.04
CA TYR A 19 -9.86 -38.92 -15.54
C TYR A 19 -10.98 -39.71 -16.18
N PRO A 20 -10.78 -41.04 -16.44
CA PRO A 20 -11.82 -41.90 -17.01
C PRO A 20 -12.98 -42.05 -16.00
N ILE A 21 -14.18 -41.74 -16.45
CA ILE A 21 -15.40 -41.89 -15.71
C ILE A 21 -15.83 -43.36 -15.77
N VAL A 22 -15.94 -43.99 -14.61
CA VAL A 22 -16.63 -45.28 -14.48
C VAL A 22 -18.12 -45.01 -14.58
N PHE A 23 -18.76 -45.59 -15.60
CA PHE A 23 -20.21 -45.48 -15.79
C PHE A 23 -20.93 -46.35 -14.75
N ASP A 24 -21.57 -45.72 -13.81
CA ASP A 24 -22.61 -46.37 -12.99
C ASP A 24 -23.98 -46.11 -13.63
N LYS A 25 -24.80 -47.16 -13.72
CA LYS A 25 -25.97 -47.27 -14.59
C LYS A 25 -27.17 -46.38 -14.25
N PHE A 26 -27.08 -45.40 -13.34
CA PHE A 26 -28.26 -44.68 -12.82
C PHE A 26 -28.16 -43.14 -12.66
N SER A 27 -27.38 -42.44 -13.47
CA SER A 27 -27.46 -40.96 -13.40
C SER A 27 -27.17 -40.32 -14.76
N PRO A 28 -28.13 -39.58 -15.36
CA PRO A 28 -27.94 -38.90 -16.63
C PRO A 28 -27.30 -37.51 -16.53
N PHE A 29 -26.76 -37.12 -15.39
CA PHE A 29 -26.11 -35.83 -15.24
C PHE A 29 -24.61 -35.94 -15.21
N LEU A 30 -23.98 -35.48 -16.31
CA LEU A 30 -22.52 -35.33 -16.47
C LEU A 30 -22.05 -34.17 -15.55
N VAL A 31 -21.74 -34.44 -14.28
CA VAL A 31 -21.11 -33.44 -13.40
C VAL A 31 -19.62 -33.41 -13.70
N CYS A 32 -19.22 -32.51 -14.58
CA CYS A 32 -17.81 -32.18 -14.82
C CYS A 32 -17.27 -31.46 -13.57
N LYS A 33 -16.71 -32.20 -12.62
CA LYS A 33 -15.95 -31.60 -11.51
C LYS A 33 -14.60 -31.15 -12.05
N ILE A 34 -14.54 -29.90 -12.49
CA ILE A 34 -13.26 -29.23 -12.80
C ILE A 34 -12.52 -29.04 -11.48
N LYS A 35 -11.57 -29.93 -11.17
CA LYS A 35 -10.56 -29.65 -10.16
C LYS A 35 -9.64 -28.56 -10.73
N ILE A 36 -9.94 -27.31 -10.40
CA ILE A 36 -8.98 -26.24 -10.60
C ILE A 36 -7.78 -26.58 -9.71
N SER A 37 -6.66 -26.94 -10.31
CA SER A 37 -5.45 -27.29 -9.57
C SER A 37 -5.08 -26.09 -8.67
N ASP A 38 -4.76 -26.35 -7.41
CA ASP A 38 -4.35 -25.34 -6.43
C ASP A 38 -3.10 -24.55 -6.83
N LYS A 39 -2.43 -24.92 -7.93
CA LYS A 39 -1.33 -24.13 -8.52
C LYS A 39 -1.75 -22.73 -9.01
N LEU A 40 -3.03 -22.48 -9.27
CA LEU A 40 -3.53 -21.12 -9.58
C LEU A 40 -3.73 -20.24 -8.34
N LYS A 41 -3.62 -20.80 -7.12
CA LYS A 41 -3.61 -20.01 -5.88
C LYS A 41 -2.26 -19.32 -5.60
N GLY A 42 -1.25 -19.59 -6.40
CA GLY A 42 0.07 -18.96 -6.35
C GLY A 42 0.18 -17.62 -7.09
N GLY A 43 -0.93 -16.95 -7.38
CA GLY A 43 -0.87 -15.53 -7.64
C GLY A 43 -0.29 -14.88 -6.41
N HIS A 44 0.97 -14.47 -6.44
CA HIS A 44 1.55 -13.61 -5.42
C HIS A 44 0.60 -12.45 -5.24
N SER A 45 -0.22 -12.51 -4.19
CA SER A 45 -1.03 -11.39 -3.74
C SER A 45 -0.03 -10.28 -3.48
N MET A 46 0.14 -9.41 -4.47
CA MET A 46 1.05 -8.28 -4.36
C MET A 46 0.66 -7.53 -3.10
N ALA A 47 1.55 -7.49 -2.12
CA ALA A 47 1.30 -6.84 -0.84
C ALA A 47 1.13 -5.31 -0.95
N ARG A 48 1.08 -4.79 -2.17
CA ARG A 48 0.93 -3.38 -2.51
C ARG A 48 0.18 -3.20 -3.84
N TYR A 49 -0.37 -2.01 -4.03
CA TYR A 49 -0.93 -1.60 -5.33
C TYR A 49 0.21 -1.30 -6.32
N THR A 50 0.23 -1.99 -7.45
CA THR A 50 1.23 -1.82 -8.53
C THR A 50 0.68 -1.14 -9.77
N GLY A 51 -0.62 -0.84 -9.80
CA GLY A 51 -1.28 -0.17 -10.91
C GLY A 51 -0.91 1.32 -11.05
N PRO A 52 -1.52 2.01 -12.04
CA PRO A 52 -1.20 3.40 -12.37
C PRO A 52 -1.68 4.37 -11.27
N SER A 53 -0.74 5.00 -10.55
CA SER A 53 -1.03 5.95 -9.49
C SER A 53 -1.69 7.24 -10.00
N TRP A 54 -1.25 7.77 -11.12
CA TRP A 54 -1.81 9.00 -11.72
C TRP A 54 -3.31 8.88 -12.05
N LYS A 55 -3.74 7.69 -12.48
CA LYS A 55 -5.16 7.41 -12.73
C LYS A 55 -5.99 7.50 -11.47
N ILE A 56 -5.43 7.05 -10.34
CA ILE A 56 -6.10 7.10 -9.04
C ILE A 56 -6.08 8.53 -8.48
N SER A 57 -4.93 9.22 -8.52
CA SER A 57 -4.82 10.62 -8.09
C SER A 57 -5.87 11.49 -8.79
N ARG A 58 -5.99 11.37 -10.12
CA ARG A 58 -6.99 12.11 -10.91
C ARG A 58 -8.44 11.75 -10.56
N ARG A 59 -8.70 10.47 -10.23
CA ARG A 59 -10.06 10.04 -9.80
C ARG A 59 -10.43 10.61 -8.45
N LEU A 60 -9.48 10.71 -7.53
CA LEU A 60 -9.68 11.19 -6.17
C LEU A 60 -9.53 12.71 -6.04
N GLY A 61 -9.03 13.39 -7.08
CA GLY A 61 -8.70 14.81 -7.02
C GLY A 61 -7.60 15.15 -6.00
N TYR A 62 -6.75 14.16 -5.66
CA TYR A 62 -5.72 14.26 -4.62
C TYR A 62 -4.41 13.65 -5.11
N SER A 63 -3.28 14.36 -4.91
CA SER A 63 -1.96 13.85 -5.31
C SER A 63 -1.46 12.77 -4.36
N ILE A 64 -1.51 11.50 -4.79
CA ILE A 64 -1.03 10.36 -4.00
C ILE A 64 0.49 10.38 -3.83
N LEU A 65 1.21 10.96 -4.80
CA LEU A 65 2.67 11.04 -4.79
C LEU A 65 3.20 12.32 -4.14
N GLU A 66 2.31 13.20 -3.69
CA GLU A 66 2.62 14.50 -3.07
C GLU A 66 3.43 15.47 -3.95
N ASN A 67 3.57 15.19 -5.25
CA ASN A 67 4.28 16.06 -6.20
C ASN A 67 3.37 16.92 -7.08
N GLY A 68 2.05 16.71 -7.05
CA GLY A 68 1.03 17.49 -7.76
C GLY A 68 1.05 17.42 -9.29
N LYS A 69 2.09 16.86 -9.91
CA LYS A 69 2.30 16.88 -11.38
C LYS A 69 1.15 16.24 -12.16
N GLU A 70 0.53 15.20 -11.63
CA GLU A 70 -0.58 14.49 -12.25
C GLU A 70 -1.88 15.32 -12.33
N LEU A 71 -2.10 16.19 -11.34
CA LEU A 71 -3.26 17.08 -11.28
C LEU A 71 -3.04 18.35 -12.12
N GLN A 72 -1.81 18.88 -12.15
CA GLN A 72 -1.47 20.01 -13.02
C GLN A 72 -1.66 19.67 -14.48
N LYS A 73 -1.24 18.50 -14.93
CA LYS A 73 -1.34 18.08 -16.33
C LYS A 73 -2.80 17.80 -16.75
N ARG A 74 -3.61 17.15 -15.90
CA ARG A 74 -5.01 16.78 -16.17
C ARG A 74 -5.82 16.74 -14.87
N PRO A 75 -6.50 17.84 -14.48
CA PRO A 75 -7.19 17.94 -13.18
C PRO A 75 -8.51 17.16 -13.10
N TYR A 76 -8.95 16.53 -14.18
CA TYR A 76 -10.22 15.81 -14.26
C TYR A 76 -10.05 14.29 -14.15
N ALA A 77 -11.12 13.61 -13.75
CA ALA A 77 -11.15 12.16 -13.59
C ALA A 77 -10.81 11.42 -14.90
N PRO A 78 -10.21 10.22 -14.84
CA PRO A 78 -9.92 9.44 -16.04
C PRO A 78 -11.19 8.84 -16.65
N GLY A 79 -11.18 8.67 -17.97
CA GLY A 79 -12.28 8.09 -18.77
C GLY A 79 -12.98 9.10 -19.65
N GLN A 80 -13.89 8.60 -20.51
CA GLN A 80 -14.62 9.40 -21.49
C GLN A 80 -15.47 10.51 -20.84
N HIS A 81 -16.10 10.21 -19.70
CA HIS A 81 -16.95 11.13 -18.96
C HIS A 81 -16.23 11.81 -17.77
N GLY A 82 -14.89 11.91 -17.81
CA GLY A 82 -14.09 12.44 -16.70
C GLY A 82 -14.38 13.90 -16.36
N GLN A 83 -14.81 14.70 -17.33
CA GLN A 83 -15.15 16.13 -17.17
C GLN A 83 -16.61 16.37 -16.78
N SER A 84 -17.47 15.34 -16.82
CA SER A 84 -18.87 15.50 -16.45
C SER A 84 -19.03 15.74 -14.95
N ARG A 85 -19.89 16.69 -14.58
CA ARG A 85 -20.25 16.94 -13.17
C ARG A 85 -21.17 15.81 -12.68
N LYS A 86 -20.69 15.08 -11.67
CA LYS A 86 -21.47 14.03 -11.00
C LYS A 86 -21.75 14.45 -9.57
N LYS A 87 -23.00 14.37 -9.14
CA LYS A 87 -23.34 14.50 -7.72
C LYS A 87 -22.75 13.29 -6.97
N ILE A 88 -21.87 13.55 -6.01
CA ILE A 88 -21.26 12.52 -5.17
C ILE A 88 -22.19 12.29 -3.98
N SER A 89 -22.57 11.04 -3.73
CA SER A 89 -23.31 10.67 -2.52
C SER A 89 -22.43 10.79 -1.28
N GLU A 90 -23.03 10.90 -0.12
CA GLU A 90 -22.33 10.91 1.17
C GLU A 90 -21.40 9.68 1.35
N TYR A 91 -21.92 8.49 1.07
CA TYR A 91 -21.09 7.27 1.01
C TYR A 91 -19.91 7.41 0.05
N GLY A 92 -20.12 8.05 -1.11
CA GLY A 92 -19.07 8.31 -2.09
C GLY A 92 -17.97 9.21 -1.55
N LEU A 93 -18.31 10.23 -0.77
CA LEU A 93 -17.34 11.11 -0.11
C LEU A 93 -16.52 10.35 0.93
N GLN A 94 -17.17 9.61 1.81
CA GLN A 94 -16.51 8.77 2.83
C GLN A 94 -15.57 7.75 2.19
N LEU A 95 -16.02 7.09 1.12
CA LEU A 95 -15.21 6.15 0.36
C LEU A 95 -13.99 6.83 -0.27
N GLN A 96 -14.15 8.03 -0.83
CA GLN A 96 -13.04 8.78 -1.44
C GLN A 96 -11.98 9.15 -0.41
N GLU A 97 -12.36 9.66 0.76
CA GLU A 97 -11.42 10.00 1.84
C GLU A 97 -10.63 8.76 2.29
N LYS A 98 -11.30 7.65 2.52
CA LYS A 98 -10.63 6.38 2.82
C LYS A 98 -9.64 5.98 1.72
N GLN A 99 -10.03 6.09 0.45
CA GLN A 99 -9.17 5.71 -0.68
C GLN A 99 -7.97 6.66 -0.84
N LYS A 100 -8.13 7.98 -0.58
CA LYS A 100 -7.01 8.94 -0.56
C LYS A 100 -5.94 8.45 0.40
N LEU A 101 -6.32 8.24 1.66
CA LEU A 101 -5.39 7.83 2.72
C LEU A 101 -4.76 6.46 2.42
N ARG A 102 -5.56 5.47 2.03
CA ARG A 102 -5.07 4.13 1.70
C ARG A 102 -4.03 4.12 0.59
N HIS A 103 -4.25 4.90 -0.46
CA HIS A 103 -3.33 4.96 -1.60
C HIS A 103 -2.10 5.81 -1.31
N ALA A 104 -2.20 6.87 -0.50
CA ALA A 104 -1.07 7.68 -0.06
C ALA A 104 -0.02 6.81 0.67
N TYR A 105 -0.47 5.97 1.61
CA TYR A 105 0.43 5.03 2.30
C TYR A 105 0.70 3.72 1.51
N GLY A 106 0.10 3.52 0.34
CA GLY A 106 0.32 2.34 -0.50
C GLY A 106 -0.07 1.01 0.14
N MET A 107 -1.06 1.02 1.05
CA MET A 107 -1.52 -0.15 1.78
C MET A 107 -2.60 -0.94 1.03
N THR A 108 -2.68 -2.25 1.31
CA THR A 108 -3.82 -3.07 0.93
C THR A 108 -5.01 -2.81 1.86
N GLU A 109 -6.24 -3.01 1.39
CA GLU A 109 -7.46 -2.80 2.20
C GLU A 109 -7.46 -3.62 3.49
N ARG A 110 -7.01 -4.88 3.41
CA ARG A 110 -6.92 -5.77 4.58
C ARG A 110 -5.98 -5.23 5.66
N GLN A 111 -4.80 -4.71 5.26
CA GLN A 111 -3.85 -4.12 6.21
C GLN A 111 -4.40 -2.81 6.78
N PHE A 112 -5.01 -1.99 5.94
CA PHE A 112 -5.59 -0.71 6.33
C PHE A 112 -6.69 -0.90 7.40
N ARG A 113 -7.63 -1.81 7.16
CA ARG A 113 -8.67 -2.15 8.12
C ARG A 113 -8.11 -2.71 9.43
N ARG A 114 -7.13 -3.61 9.36
CA ARG A 114 -6.45 -4.12 10.58
C ARG A 114 -5.77 -3.01 11.38
N THR A 115 -5.19 -2.02 10.72
CA THR A 115 -4.58 -0.86 11.40
C THR A 115 -5.67 0.01 12.05
N TYR A 116 -6.78 0.22 11.36
CA TYR A 116 -7.95 0.91 11.89
C TYR A 116 -8.50 0.21 13.15
N ASP A 117 -8.73 -1.10 13.10
CA ASP A 117 -9.21 -1.88 14.23
C ASP A 117 -8.24 -1.85 15.44
N LYS A 118 -6.93 -1.78 15.19
CA LYS A 118 -5.92 -1.61 16.24
C LYS A 118 -5.96 -0.21 16.85
N ALA A 119 -6.13 0.82 16.04
CA ALA A 119 -6.22 2.20 16.49
C ALA A 119 -7.41 2.43 17.42
N GLY A 120 -8.55 1.76 17.17
CA GLY A 120 -9.73 1.83 18.04
C GLY A 120 -9.55 1.20 19.43
N LYS A 121 -8.51 0.41 19.64
CA LYS A 121 -8.16 -0.16 20.96
C LYS A 121 -7.29 0.75 21.80
N LEU A 122 -6.78 1.82 21.22
CA LEU A 122 -5.94 2.79 21.93
C LEU A 122 -6.82 3.87 22.57
N ALA A 123 -6.38 4.37 23.73
CA ALA A 123 -7.04 5.50 24.37
C ALA A 123 -6.92 6.77 23.52
N GLY A 124 -7.95 7.59 23.48
CA GLY A 124 -7.99 8.85 22.72
C GLY A 124 -8.91 8.80 21.51
N LYS A 125 -8.77 9.78 20.62
CA LYS A 125 -9.61 9.87 19.41
C LYS A 125 -9.18 8.83 18.37
N HIS A 126 -10.11 8.00 17.94
CA HIS A 126 -9.85 6.90 17.01
C HIS A 126 -9.18 7.36 15.71
N GLY A 127 -9.66 8.47 15.10
CA GLY A 127 -9.12 9.00 13.87
C GLY A 127 -7.66 9.46 14.00
N GLU A 128 -7.33 10.17 15.07
CA GLU A 128 -5.96 10.62 15.35
C GLU A 128 -5.03 9.43 15.62
N ASN A 129 -5.42 8.50 16.48
CA ASN A 129 -4.67 7.28 16.75
C ASN A 129 -4.39 6.48 15.46
N PHE A 130 -5.37 6.47 14.55
CA PHE A 130 -5.21 5.79 13.26
C PHE A 130 -4.14 6.47 12.39
N LEU A 131 -4.13 7.80 12.31
CA LEU A 131 -3.10 8.55 11.60
C LEU A 131 -1.72 8.34 12.24
N TYR A 132 -1.60 8.36 13.57
CA TYR A 132 -0.34 8.08 14.25
C TYR A 132 0.23 6.71 13.93
N MET A 133 -0.62 5.68 13.90
CA MET A 133 -0.19 4.34 13.51
C MET A 133 0.25 4.24 12.06
N LEU A 134 -0.33 5.04 11.16
CA LEU A 134 0.09 5.10 9.76
C LEU A 134 1.42 5.84 9.59
N GLU A 135 1.60 6.94 10.32
CA GLU A 135 2.86 7.71 10.27
C GLU A 135 4.02 6.96 10.94
N SER A 136 3.78 6.21 12.02
CA SER A 136 4.83 5.45 12.75
C SER A 136 5.38 4.23 11.97
N ARG A 137 4.90 3.96 10.78
CA ARG A 137 5.42 2.86 9.94
C ARG A 137 6.82 3.17 9.42
N LEU A 138 7.69 2.19 9.42
CA LEU A 138 9.08 2.34 8.97
C LEU A 138 9.19 2.82 7.52
N ASP A 139 8.36 2.29 6.60
CA ASP A 139 8.36 2.74 5.20
C ASP A 139 8.01 4.23 5.05
N ASN A 140 7.09 4.72 5.89
CA ASN A 140 6.71 6.12 5.88
C ASN A 140 7.76 7.02 6.56
N LEU A 141 8.32 6.60 7.71
CA LEU A 141 9.36 7.38 8.38
C LEU A 141 10.62 7.53 7.53
N VAL A 142 11.03 6.50 6.81
CA VAL A 142 12.15 6.57 5.83
C VAL A 142 11.86 7.61 4.73
N TYR A 143 10.60 7.75 4.31
CA TYR A 143 10.19 8.80 3.38
C TYR A 143 10.22 10.20 4.04
N ARG A 144 9.70 10.34 5.27
CA ARG A 144 9.68 11.61 6.03
C ARG A 144 11.09 12.12 6.37
N LEU A 145 12.04 11.21 6.62
CA LEU A 145 13.45 11.53 6.82
C LEU A 145 14.15 12.04 5.53
N GLY A 146 13.54 11.86 4.35
CA GLY A 146 14.10 12.28 3.08
C GLY A 146 15.05 11.27 2.42
N LEU A 147 15.19 10.06 2.97
CA LEU A 147 16.03 9.00 2.39
C LEU A 147 15.47 8.45 1.07
N ALA A 148 14.22 8.78 0.76
CA ALA A 148 13.57 8.35 -0.48
C ALA A 148 12.64 9.44 -1.02
N ALA A 149 12.62 9.66 -2.32
CA ALA A 149 11.77 10.64 -2.98
C ALA A 149 10.27 10.27 -2.98
N THR A 150 9.93 9.00 -2.75
CA THR A 150 8.55 8.53 -2.68
C THR A 150 8.39 7.41 -1.65
N ARG A 151 7.18 7.25 -1.07
CA ARG A 151 6.89 6.13 -0.14
C ARG A 151 7.10 4.75 -0.79
N ARG A 152 6.93 4.63 -2.11
CA ARG A 152 7.21 3.38 -2.84
C ARG A 152 8.69 3.04 -2.85
N GLN A 153 9.53 4.03 -3.06
CA GLN A 153 10.98 3.91 -3.00
C GLN A 153 11.46 3.62 -1.58
N ALA A 154 10.94 4.34 -0.58
CA ALA A 154 11.22 4.07 0.83
C ALA A 154 10.91 2.61 1.19
N ARG A 155 9.74 2.12 0.79
CA ARG A 155 9.37 0.71 0.97
C ARG A 155 10.34 -0.27 0.30
N GLN A 156 10.87 0.07 -0.86
CA GLN A 156 11.86 -0.74 -1.56
C GLN A 156 13.18 -0.77 -0.80
N LEU A 157 13.66 0.38 -0.30
CA LEU A 157 14.87 0.46 0.52
C LEU A 157 14.76 -0.41 1.78
N VAL A 158 13.62 -0.35 2.47
CA VAL A 158 13.38 -1.20 3.65
C VAL A 158 13.36 -2.69 3.27
N ASN A 159 12.60 -3.08 2.25
CA ASN A 159 12.52 -4.49 1.83
C ASN A 159 13.87 -5.08 1.39
N HIS A 160 14.73 -4.26 0.81
CA HIS A 160 16.08 -4.68 0.41
C HIS A 160 17.07 -4.69 1.60
N GLY A 161 16.61 -4.27 2.80
CA GLY A 161 17.40 -4.30 4.03
C GLY A 161 18.54 -3.29 4.06
N HIS A 162 18.31 -2.11 3.44
CA HIS A 162 19.24 -0.99 3.52
C HIS A 162 19.09 -0.17 4.80
N ILE A 163 18.02 -0.40 5.56
CA ILE A 163 17.66 0.37 6.75
C ILE A 163 17.92 -0.45 8.01
N THR A 164 18.42 0.23 9.04
CA THR A 164 18.58 -0.31 10.39
C THR A 164 17.79 0.52 11.39
N VAL A 165 17.25 -0.11 12.41
CA VAL A 165 16.56 0.52 13.54
C VAL A 165 17.31 0.13 14.81
N ASP A 166 17.78 1.11 15.57
CA ASP A 166 18.61 0.92 16.76
C ASP A 166 19.80 -0.04 16.49
N GLY A 167 20.47 0.15 15.34
CA GLY A 167 21.60 -0.67 14.90
C GLY A 167 21.22 -2.05 14.34
N LYS A 168 19.97 -2.48 14.44
CA LYS A 168 19.50 -3.78 13.92
C LYS A 168 18.88 -3.65 12.54
N ARG A 169 19.23 -4.50 11.61
CA ARG A 169 18.63 -4.56 10.29
C ARG A 169 17.13 -4.92 10.37
N VAL A 170 16.29 -4.10 9.77
CA VAL A 170 14.85 -4.36 9.66
C VAL A 170 14.44 -4.30 8.18
N ASP A 171 13.86 -5.38 7.66
CA ASP A 171 13.40 -5.51 6.28
C ASP A 171 11.87 -5.53 6.13
N ILE A 172 11.15 -5.25 7.24
CA ILE A 172 9.69 -5.24 7.29
C ILE A 172 9.18 -3.80 7.18
N PRO A 173 8.60 -3.37 6.05
CA PRO A 173 8.12 -1.99 5.87
C PRO A 173 6.99 -1.58 6.80
N SER A 174 6.22 -2.56 7.29
CA SER A 174 5.12 -2.34 8.25
C SER A 174 5.55 -2.34 9.70
N TYR A 175 6.85 -2.36 9.97
CA TYR A 175 7.39 -2.25 11.32
C TYR A 175 6.94 -0.91 11.93
N SER A 176 6.37 -0.94 13.12
CA SER A 176 5.94 0.26 13.85
C SER A 176 7.10 0.76 14.72
N VAL A 177 7.64 1.87 14.36
CA VAL A 177 8.72 2.54 15.10
C VAL A 177 8.12 3.31 16.27
N LYS A 178 8.77 3.27 17.42
CA LYS A 178 8.35 4.00 18.62
C LYS A 178 9.13 5.32 18.72
N PRO A 179 8.55 6.37 19.33
CA PRO A 179 9.30 7.58 19.65
C PRO A 179 10.58 7.25 20.43
N GLY A 180 11.67 7.94 20.12
CA GLY A 180 13.00 7.73 20.69
C GLY A 180 13.86 6.72 19.94
N GLN A 181 13.33 5.94 18.99
CA GLN A 181 14.13 5.01 18.19
C GLN A 181 14.89 5.72 17.07
N THR A 182 16.11 5.22 16.80
CA THR A 182 16.97 5.72 15.75
C THR A 182 16.81 4.88 14.48
N ILE A 183 16.70 5.55 13.33
CA ILE A 183 16.62 4.95 12.01
C ILE A 183 17.88 5.37 11.26
N SER A 184 18.71 4.42 10.86
CA SER A 184 19.94 4.71 10.13
C SER A 184 20.03 3.94 8.83
N LEU A 185 20.82 4.49 7.91
CA LEU A 185 21.16 3.82 6.68
C LEU A 185 22.33 2.88 6.94
N ARG A 186 22.28 1.67 6.41
CA ARG A 186 23.37 0.71 6.53
C ARG A 186 24.62 1.26 5.82
N GLU A 187 25.82 1.12 6.41
CA GLU A 187 27.09 1.64 5.89
C GLU A 187 27.32 1.29 4.41
N LYS A 188 27.10 0.03 4.02
CA LYS A 188 27.21 -0.43 2.63
C LYS A 188 26.26 0.28 1.67
N SER A 189 25.23 0.92 2.17
CA SER A 189 24.15 1.58 1.41
C SER A 189 24.26 3.11 1.43
N ALA A 190 25.19 3.69 2.19
CA ALA A 190 25.38 5.14 2.31
C ALA A 190 25.67 5.83 0.96
N ASN A 191 26.34 5.11 0.06
CA ASN A 191 26.73 5.64 -1.25
C ASN A 191 25.71 5.42 -2.38
N LEU A 192 24.48 4.98 -2.06
CA LEU A 192 23.45 4.80 -3.08
C LEU A 192 23.09 6.15 -3.72
N ALA A 193 23.28 6.26 -5.04
CA ALA A 193 22.97 7.46 -5.82
C ALA A 193 21.51 7.93 -5.62
N VAL A 194 20.60 6.97 -5.46
CA VAL A 194 19.17 7.21 -5.22
C VAL A 194 18.92 7.92 -3.89
N VAL A 195 19.67 7.58 -2.84
CA VAL A 195 19.54 8.21 -1.51
C VAL A 195 20.13 9.61 -1.55
N LYS A 196 21.31 9.80 -2.14
CA LYS A 196 21.95 11.12 -2.29
C LYS A 196 21.05 12.09 -3.05
N ALA A 197 20.52 11.68 -4.19
CA ALA A 197 19.58 12.49 -4.97
C ALA A 197 18.27 12.81 -4.21
N SER A 198 17.82 11.91 -3.34
CA SER A 198 16.62 12.15 -2.52
C SER A 198 16.89 13.16 -1.40
N LEU A 199 18.05 13.09 -0.76
CA LEU A 199 18.47 14.05 0.28
C LEU A 199 18.65 15.46 -0.28
N GLU A 200 19.27 15.60 -1.44
CA GLU A 200 19.40 16.88 -2.16
C GLU A 200 18.04 17.50 -2.54
N ALA A 201 17.07 16.65 -2.91
CA ALA A 201 15.72 17.09 -3.27
C ALA A 201 14.85 17.43 -2.07
N THR A 202 15.21 16.99 -0.85
CA THR A 202 14.41 17.21 0.36
C THR A 202 14.76 18.52 1.01
N ILE A 203 13.89 19.53 0.86
CA ILE A 203 14.07 20.87 1.42
C ILE A 203 13.54 20.98 2.85
N HIS A 204 12.44 20.29 3.14
CA HIS A 204 11.75 20.39 4.41
C HIS A 204 11.45 19.02 5.01
N ARG A 205 11.75 18.87 6.30
CA ARG A 205 11.41 17.67 7.11
C ARG A 205 10.40 18.06 8.18
N PRO A 206 9.42 17.21 8.50
CA PRO A 206 8.48 17.47 9.59
C PRO A 206 9.20 17.51 10.96
N ASP A 207 8.69 18.29 11.90
CA ASP A 207 9.33 18.51 13.22
C ASP A 207 9.33 17.27 14.13
N PHE A 208 8.50 16.27 13.84
CA PHE A 208 8.47 15.02 14.62
C PHE A 208 9.61 14.06 14.28
N VAL A 209 10.45 14.38 13.29
CA VAL A 209 11.65 13.62 12.92
C VAL A 209 12.85 14.54 12.82
N THR A 210 13.99 14.11 13.33
CA THR A 210 15.28 14.78 13.14
C THR A 210 16.18 13.91 12.28
N PHE A 211 17.04 14.51 11.48
CA PHE A 211 17.97 13.78 10.63
C PHE A 211 19.35 14.45 10.64
N ASP A 212 20.35 13.66 10.94
CA ASP A 212 21.75 14.03 10.89
C ASP A 212 22.37 13.49 9.59
N GLU A 213 22.79 14.38 8.72
CA GLU A 213 23.37 14.03 7.41
C GLU A 213 24.79 13.46 7.54
N ALA A 214 25.55 13.88 8.57
CA ALA A 214 26.92 13.41 8.77
C ALA A 214 26.96 11.91 9.13
N THR A 215 26.05 11.48 10.00
CA THR A 215 25.95 10.09 10.43
C THR A 215 24.92 9.27 9.65
N MET A 216 24.18 9.89 8.73
CA MET A 216 23.05 9.29 7.99
C MET A 216 22.05 8.62 8.94
N THR A 217 21.81 9.24 10.09
CA THR A 217 20.88 8.75 11.12
C THR A 217 19.73 9.71 11.31
N GLY A 218 18.53 9.17 11.44
CA GLY A 218 17.35 9.92 11.81
C GLY A 218 16.76 9.42 13.11
N THR A 219 16.18 10.30 13.90
CA THR A 219 15.46 9.91 15.11
C THR A 219 13.99 10.28 15.00
N TYR A 220 13.14 9.37 15.45
CA TYR A 220 11.72 9.61 15.60
C TYR A 220 11.48 10.21 17.00
N VAL A 221 11.34 11.54 17.08
CA VAL A 221 11.36 12.27 18.35
C VAL A 221 10.05 12.11 19.12
N ARG A 222 8.93 12.41 18.46
CA ARG A 222 7.59 12.42 19.08
C ARG A 222 6.53 11.88 18.13
N LEU A 223 5.35 11.60 18.61
CA LEU A 223 4.20 11.37 17.74
C LEU A 223 3.88 12.65 16.96
N PRO A 224 3.50 12.55 15.67
CA PRO A 224 3.12 13.71 14.88
C PRO A 224 1.87 14.38 15.46
N GLU A 225 1.75 15.68 15.33
CA GLU A 225 0.51 16.38 15.61
C GLU A 225 -0.44 16.28 14.41
N ARG A 226 -1.74 16.48 14.65
CA ARG A 226 -2.74 16.40 13.57
C ARG A 226 -2.45 17.41 12.45
N SER A 227 -1.94 18.57 12.78
CA SER A 227 -1.55 19.65 11.86
C SER A 227 -0.42 19.27 10.91
N GLU A 228 0.47 18.37 11.33
CA GLU A 228 1.64 17.91 10.56
C GLU A 228 1.31 16.78 9.56
N VAL A 229 0.14 16.16 9.72
CA VAL A 229 -0.27 15.01 8.92
C VAL A 229 -1.43 15.40 8.01
N PHE A 230 -1.24 15.32 6.70
CA PHE A 230 -2.28 15.48 5.66
C PHE A 230 -3.46 16.39 6.04
N ALA A 231 -3.25 17.70 6.02
CA ALA A 231 -4.28 18.68 6.32
C ALA A 231 -5.59 18.49 5.51
N ASP A 232 -5.47 18.03 4.28
CA ASP A 232 -6.60 17.88 3.33
C ASP A 232 -7.44 16.61 3.55
N ILE A 233 -7.12 15.76 4.52
CA ILE A 233 -7.82 14.49 4.75
C ILE A 233 -8.67 14.57 6.00
N HIS A 234 -9.96 14.26 5.86
CA HIS A 234 -10.92 14.26 6.96
C HIS A 234 -11.05 12.84 7.54
N GLU A 235 -10.36 12.57 8.65
CA GLU A 235 -10.39 11.29 9.35
C GLU A 235 -11.77 10.89 9.85
N ASN A 236 -12.63 11.85 10.22
CA ASN A 236 -13.98 11.59 10.70
C ASN A 236 -14.82 10.84 9.65
N LEU A 237 -14.71 11.22 8.37
CA LEU A 237 -15.40 10.53 7.28
C LEU A 237 -14.92 9.07 7.11
N ILE A 238 -13.66 8.78 7.46
CA ILE A 238 -13.12 7.42 7.44
C ILE A 238 -13.68 6.61 8.60
N VAL A 239 -13.80 7.22 9.79
CA VAL A 239 -14.42 6.58 10.96
C VAL A 239 -15.87 6.27 10.67
N GLU A 240 -16.64 7.20 10.11
CA GLU A 240 -18.03 6.97 9.70
C GLU A 240 -18.17 5.87 8.64
N PHE A 241 -17.24 5.80 7.68
CA PHE A 241 -17.24 4.74 6.67
C PHE A 241 -17.12 3.35 7.27
N TYR A 242 -16.31 3.18 8.32
CA TYR A 242 -16.11 1.86 8.95
C TYR A 242 -17.06 1.56 10.11
N SER A 243 -17.80 2.55 10.61
CA SER A 243 -18.82 2.37 11.66
C SER A 243 -20.18 1.87 11.15
N ARG A 244 -20.36 1.81 9.84
CA ARG A 244 -21.57 1.30 9.17
C ARG A 244 -21.69 -0.21 9.22
#